data_2151e3052e12b3e9b8b22ce35ba056ee
#
_entry.id   2151e3052e12b3e9b8b22ce35ba056ee
#
_cell.length_a   1.000
_cell.length_b   1.000
_cell.length_c   1.000
_cell.angle_alpha   90.00
_cell.angle_beta   90.00
_cell.angle_gamma   90.00
#
_symmetry.space_group_name_H-M   'P 1'
#
loop_
_entity.id
_entity.type
_entity.pdbx_description
1 polymer ?
#
loop_
_entity_poly.entity_id
_entity_poly.type
_entity_poly.pdbx_seq_one_letter_code
_entity_poly.pdbx_strand_id
1 'polypeptide(L)'
;MNFDQIRTIHFVGIGGIGMSGIAEILAESGVAVSGCDLKKSAGTELLAARGIDVAIGHDPKHLDGVDCVVVTAAVKGVNEEIEQARRRGIRVLRRAEILGEIVSAKKHSIGISGTHGKTTTSAMIACVLAEAGLDPTFLVGGITANFGTNARAGKGDTFVVEADEYDRTFHQLRTDVAIVTNIEPDHLEYYGTFEAIVEAFGVFLRNVRDGGLVIGCADDPVVARLLDTSVRQRVVRYRLGDAKNLRFHDRGSSFEVDGAFYKLFVPGEHNVRNALAAIAVGRELGIDHDKIANALAKFLGVDRRFQILGDYAGAIIVDDYAHHPTEIRATLSAARSGYPGRRVVALFQPHLYSRTRDFARDFGAALAEADVAIVAPIFAAREKPVEGVSARMIADAAKGIEFLDRSNSEIFNEMRRRLRPNDIFITMGAGDVHEIAEMLVRGGVEA
;
A
#
# COMPACT_ATOMS: atom_id res chain seq x y z
N MET A 1 5.11 26.53 -10.57
CA MET A 1 6.16 26.31 -11.58
C MET A 1 5.49 25.62 -12.78
N ASN A 2 5.77 26.03 -13.99
CA ASN A 2 5.15 25.41 -15.16
C ASN A 2 5.81 24.06 -15.44
N PHE A 3 5.10 22.98 -15.15
CA PHE A 3 5.48 21.60 -15.54
C PHE A 3 5.70 21.52 -17.07
N ASP A 4 5.05 22.41 -17.81
CA ASP A 4 5.13 22.55 -19.28
C ASP A 4 6.56 22.88 -19.81
N GLN A 5 7.50 23.22 -18.91
CA GLN A 5 8.90 23.53 -19.28
C GLN A 5 9.86 22.36 -19.12
N ILE A 6 9.44 21.27 -18.43
CA ILE A 6 10.29 20.09 -18.20
C ILE A 6 10.01 19.09 -19.34
N ARG A 7 11.01 18.85 -20.17
CA ARG A 7 10.94 17.91 -21.29
C ARG A 7 11.65 16.59 -21.00
N THR A 8 12.71 16.66 -20.17
CA THR A 8 13.59 15.53 -19.89
C THR A 8 13.80 15.40 -18.37
N ILE A 9 13.53 14.23 -17.83
CA ILE A 9 13.70 13.94 -16.40
C ILE A 9 14.55 12.69 -16.22
N HIS A 10 15.53 12.76 -15.31
CA HIS A 10 16.34 11.62 -14.91
C HIS A 10 16.05 11.21 -13.46
N PHE A 11 15.83 9.93 -13.22
CA PHE A 11 15.53 9.38 -11.90
C PHE A 11 16.73 8.66 -11.29
N VAL A 12 17.19 9.08 -10.12
CA VAL A 12 18.22 8.38 -9.35
C VAL A 12 17.57 7.46 -8.32
N GLY A 13 17.73 6.14 -8.49
CA GLY A 13 17.02 5.10 -7.74
C GLY A 13 15.63 4.81 -8.31
N ILE A 14 15.55 4.65 -9.64
CA ILE A 14 14.29 4.52 -10.40
C ILE A 14 13.52 3.23 -10.11
N GLY A 15 14.21 2.15 -9.70
CA GLY A 15 13.63 0.82 -9.54
C GLY A 15 12.72 0.62 -8.32
N GLY A 16 12.64 1.60 -7.41
CA GLY A 16 11.72 1.55 -6.27
C GLY A 16 10.26 1.76 -6.72
N ILE A 17 9.30 1.02 -6.13
CA ILE A 17 7.89 1.00 -6.54
C ILE A 17 7.25 2.40 -6.68
N GLY A 18 7.54 3.32 -5.75
CA GLY A 18 7.02 4.68 -5.82
C GLY A 18 7.74 5.56 -6.85
N MET A 19 9.02 5.29 -7.16
CA MET A 19 9.80 6.01 -8.18
C MET A 19 9.42 5.53 -9.57
N SER A 20 9.35 4.22 -9.77
CA SER A 20 8.97 3.63 -11.07
C SER A 20 7.57 4.04 -11.50
N GLY A 21 6.60 4.07 -10.57
CA GLY A 21 5.25 4.53 -10.88
C GLY A 21 5.18 6.01 -11.31
N ILE A 22 5.96 6.90 -10.67
CA ILE A 22 6.05 8.30 -11.09
C ILE A 22 6.72 8.41 -12.48
N ALA A 23 7.81 7.68 -12.69
CA ALA A 23 8.52 7.63 -13.98
C ALA A 23 7.59 7.19 -15.11
N GLU A 24 6.78 6.15 -14.87
CA GLU A 24 5.78 5.62 -15.80
C GLU A 24 4.70 6.67 -16.16
N ILE A 25 4.10 7.31 -15.14
CA ILE A 25 3.09 8.35 -15.35
C ILE A 25 3.66 9.50 -16.20
N LEU A 26 4.90 9.93 -15.92
CA LEU A 26 5.53 11.00 -16.68
C LEU A 26 5.84 10.61 -18.11
N ALA A 27 6.37 9.40 -18.33
CA ALA A 27 6.64 8.89 -19.67
C ALA A 27 5.36 8.76 -20.50
N GLU A 28 4.30 8.19 -19.93
CA GLU A 28 2.98 8.09 -20.58
C GLU A 28 2.34 9.47 -20.82
N SER A 29 2.73 10.49 -20.04
CA SER A 29 2.30 11.88 -20.25
C SER A 29 3.14 12.65 -21.28
N GLY A 30 4.12 11.99 -21.93
CA GLY A 30 4.92 12.57 -23.01
C GLY A 30 6.22 13.22 -22.55
N VAL A 31 6.64 13.07 -21.29
CA VAL A 31 7.94 13.52 -20.80
C VAL A 31 9.01 12.48 -21.16
N ALA A 32 10.17 12.89 -21.66
CA ALA A 32 11.29 11.99 -21.87
C ALA A 32 11.88 11.60 -20.51
N VAL A 33 11.76 10.33 -20.15
CA VAL A 33 12.19 9.80 -18.84
C VAL A 33 13.38 8.87 -19.03
N SER A 34 14.40 9.05 -18.20
CA SER A 34 15.50 8.12 -18.01
C SER A 34 15.76 7.90 -16.51
N GLY A 35 16.59 6.93 -16.16
CA GLY A 35 16.97 6.76 -14.77
C GLY A 35 18.06 5.75 -14.56
N CYS A 36 18.56 5.70 -13.32
CA CYS A 36 19.55 4.73 -12.89
C CYS A 36 19.16 4.07 -11.57
N ASP A 37 19.70 2.87 -11.33
CA ASP A 37 19.60 2.18 -10.04
C ASP A 37 20.90 1.41 -9.75
N LEU A 38 21.14 1.09 -8.49
CA LEU A 38 22.34 0.34 -8.09
C LEU A 38 22.34 -1.12 -8.58
N LYS A 39 21.15 -1.69 -8.77
CA LYS A 39 20.97 -3.10 -9.18
C LYS A 39 19.70 -3.28 -10.03
N LYS A 40 19.69 -4.34 -10.82
CA LYS A 40 18.46 -4.78 -11.50
C LYS A 40 17.41 -5.21 -10.50
N SER A 41 16.17 -4.88 -10.79
CA SER A 41 14.97 -5.24 -10.03
C SER A 41 13.78 -5.41 -10.97
N ALA A 42 12.69 -6.00 -10.49
CA ALA A 42 11.46 -6.09 -11.29
C ALA A 42 10.98 -4.69 -11.77
N GLY A 43 11.15 -3.65 -10.95
CA GLY A 43 10.81 -2.27 -11.34
C GLY A 43 11.69 -1.75 -12.47
N THR A 44 13.01 -1.98 -12.45
CA THR A 44 13.90 -1.54 -13.53
C THR A 44 13.64 -2.30 -14.84
N GLU A 45 13.33 -3.60 -14.74
CA GLU A 45 13.00 -4.43 -15.91
C GLU A 45 11.67 -4.03 -16.54
N LEU A 46 10.65 -3.74 -15.71
CA LEU A 46 9.36 -3.25 -16.18
C LEU A 46 9.49 -1.94 -16.94
N LEU A 47 10.24 -0.97 -16.39
CA LEU A 47 10.46 0.32 -17.04
C LEU A 47 11.22 0.19 -18.36
N ALA A 48 12.26 -0.65 -18.39
CA ALA A 48 13.00 -0.93 -19.62
C ALA A 48 12.12 -1.59 -20.70
N ALA A 49 11.23 -2.53 -20.31
CA ALA A 49 10.26 -3.15 -21.22
C ALA A 49 9.25 -2.14 -21.79
N ARG A 50 9.02 -1.02 -21.09
CA ARG A 50 8.18 0.10 -21.56
C ARG A 50 8.94 1.18 -22.33
N GLY A 51 10.22 0.93 -22.64
CA GLY A 51 11.05 1.83 -23.46
C GLY A 51 11.67 3.00 -22.69
N ILE A 52 11.65 2.96 -21.34
CA ILE A 52 12.37 3.94 -20.52
C ILE A 52 13.82 3.49 -20.42
N ASP A 53 14.75 4.40 -20.65
CA ASP A 53 16.19 4.14 -20.56
C ASP A 53 16.61 4.03 -19.08
N VAL A 54 17.05 2.83 -18.67
CA VAL A 54 17.43 2.53 -17.29
C VAL A 54 18.86 2.01 -17.24
N ALA A 55 19.75 2.79 -16.66
CA ALA A 55 21.14 2.41 -16.42
C ALA A 55 21.32 1.70 -15.07
N ILE A 56 22.30 0.78 -14.98
CA ILE A 56 22.72 0.17 -13.71
C ILE A 56 24.05 0.80 -13.30
N GLY A 57 24.07 1.37 -12.11
CA GLY A 57 25.15 2.22 -11.59
C GLY A 57 24.87 3.70 -11.75
N HIS A 58 25.73 4.54 -11.16
CA HIS A 58 25.64 6.00 -11.23
C HIS A 58 26.76 6.55 -12.11
N ASP A 59 26.43 7.40 -13.10
CA ASP A 59 27.41 8.07 -13.97
C ASP A 59 26.90 9.50 -14.26
N PRO A 60 27.70 10.56 -14.02
CA PRO A 60 27.36 11.94 -14.38
C PRO A 60 27.01 12.16 -15.85
N LYS A 61 27.36 11.24 -16.75
CA LYS A 61 26.96 11.31 -18.17
C LYS A 61 25.46 11.10 -18.38
N HIS A 62 24.79 10.45 -17.45
CA HIS A 62 23.32 10.30 -17.52
C HIS A 62 22.58 11.65 -17.45
N LEU A 63 23.28 12.72 -17.06
CA LEU A 63 22.70 14.07 -16.93
C LEU A 63 22.79 14.90 -18.23
N ASP A 64 23.27 14.34 -19.33
CA ASP A 64 23.43 15.09 -20.57
C ASP A 64 22.04 15.34 -21.21
N GLY A 65 21.67 16.62 -21.33
CA GLY A 65 20.37 17.04 -21.87
C GLY A 65 19.19 16.90 -20.87
N VAL A 66 19.46 16.69 -19.57
CA VAL A 66 18.43 16.56 -18.54
C VAL A 66 18.04 17.91 -17.96
N ASP A 67 16.72 18.19 -17.90
CA ASP A 67 16.17 19.42 -17.31
C ASP A 67 15.99 19.30 -15.79
N CYS A 68 15.68 18.10 -15.30
CA CYS A 68 15.37 17.84 -13.91
C CYS A 68 15.83 16.45 -13.46
N VAL A 69 16.37 16.35 -12.25
CA VAL A 69 16.73 15.09 -11.60
C VAL A 69 15.77 14.83 -10.44
N VAL A 70 15.24 13.62 -10.36
CA VAL A 70 14.40 13.16 -9.24
C VAL A 70 15.16 12.11 -8.44
N VAL A 71 15.22 12.32 -7.11
CA VAL A 71 15.99 11.43 -6.22
C VAL A 71 15.10 10.74 -5.21
N THR A 72 15.37 9.43 -4.98
CA THR A 72 14.72 8.67 -3.91
C THR A 72 15.28 9.04 -2.54
N ALA A 73 14.46 8.95 -1.49
CA ALA A 73 14.89 9.12 -0.10
C ALA A 73 15.89 8.04 0.36
N ALA A 74 16.03 6.94 -0.39
CA ALA A 74 16.97 5.86 -0.09
C ALA A 74 18.44 6.23 -0.34
N VAL A 75 18.72 7.24 -1.16
CA VAL A 75 20.09 7.73 -1.39
C VAL A 75 20.61 8.40 -0.12
N LYS A 76 21.60 7.79 0.49
CA LYS A 76 22.29 8.31 1.67
C LYS A 76 23.73 8.71 1.32
N GLY A 77 24.19 9.81 1.89
CA GLY A 77 25.58 10.31 1.69
C GLY A 77 25.77 11.02 0.36
N VAL A 78 27.04 11.10 -0.08
CA VAL A 78 27.43 11.79 -1.32
C VAL A 78 27.17 10.90 -2.51
N ASN A 79 26.40 11.40 -3.46
CA ASN A 79 26.17 10.75 -4.75
C ASN A 79 26.72 11.70 -5.84
N GLU A 80 27.69 11.22 -6.62
CA GLU A 80 28.40 12.06 -7.60
C GLU A 80 27.47 12.61 -8.68
N GLU A 81 26.48 11.83 -9.10
CA GLU A 81 25.50 12.22 -10.12
C GLU A 81 24.63 13.40 -9.60
N ILE A 82 24.16 13.32 -8.34
CA ILE A 82 23.38 14.39 -7.69
C ILE A 82 24.23 15.66 -7.50
N GLU A 83 25.48 15.49 -7.07
CA GLU A 83 26.39 16.62 -6.89
C GLU A 83 26.71 17.29 -8.25
N GLN A 84 26.88 16.51 -9.29
CA GLN A 84 27.11 17.06 -10.63
C GLN A 84 25.87 17.75 -11.19
N ALA A 85 24.67 17.22 -10.95
CA ALA A 85 23.43 17.88 -11.31
C ALA A 85 23.34 19.29 -10.67
N ARG A 86 23.66 19.39 -9.39
CA ARG A 86 23.70 20.67 -8.66
C ARG A 86 24.74 21.63 -9.25
N ARG A 87 25.96 21.14 -9.55
CA ARG A 87 27.03 21.97 -10.16
C ARG A 87 26.65 22.48 -11.55
N ARG A 88 25.90 21.69 -12.34
CA ARG A 88 25.40 22.07 -13.65
C ARG A 88 24.17 22.98 -13.59
N GLY A 89 23.64 23.29 -12.38
CA GLY A 89 22.41 24.06 -12.21
C GLY A 89 21.15 23.32 -12.62
N ILE A 90 21.22 22.00 -12.76
CA ILE A 90 20.05 21.17 -13.04
C ILE A 90 19.20 21.09 -11.76
N ARG A 91 17.89 21.25 -11.90
CA ARG A 91 16.96 21.16 -10.78
C ARG A 91 16.96 19.75 -10.21
N VAL A 92 17.15 19.64 -8.89
CA VAL A 92 17.08 18.34 -8.17
C VAL A 92 15.85 18.35 -7.26
N LEU A 93 14.96 17.40 -7.46
CA LEU A 93 13.74 17.22 -6.69
C LEU A 93 13.76 15.89 -5.93
N ARG A 94 13.14 15.88 -4.76
CA ARG A 94 12.81 14.65 -4.06
C ARG A 94 11.54 14.04 -4.65
N ARG A 95 11.36 12.72 -4.45
CA ARG A 95 10.14 11.99 -4.84
C ARG A 95 8.86 12.72 -4.42
N ALA A 96 8.78 13.17 -3.17
CA ALA A 96 7.61 13.86 -2.64
C ALA A 96 7.32 15.20 -3.36
N GLU A 97 8.37 15.94 -3.74
CA GLU A 97 8.24 17.24 -4.41
C GLU A 97 7.70 17.09 -5.84
N ILE A 98 8.27 16.16 -6.63
CA ILE A 98 7.77 15.90 -7.98
C ILE A 98 6.33 15.36 -7.95
N LEU A 99 6.00 14.48 -7.00
CA LEU A 99 4.63 13.98 -6.83
C LEU A 99 3.66 15.12 -6.50
N GLY A 100 4.04 16.03 -5.61
CA GLY A 100 3.25 17.22 -5.31
C GLY A 100 3.01 18.13 -6.52
N GLU A 101 4.00 18.27 -7.39
CA GLU A 101 3.86 19.04 -8.64
C GLU A 101 2.91 18.36 -9.63
N ILE A 102 3.03 17.02 -9.82
CA ILE A 102 2.12 16.25 -10.68
C ILE A 102 0.68 16.35 -10.18
N VAL A 103 0.46 16.15 -8.88
CA VAL A 103 -0.86 16.29 -8.23
C VAL A 103 -1.42 17.70 -8.43
N SER A 104 -0.58 18.72 -8.27
CA SER A 104 -1.00 20.12 -8.40
C SER A 104 -1.33 20.52 -9.84
N ALA A 105 -0.77 19.86 -10.84
CA ALA A 105 -1.04 20.09 -12.24
C ALA A 105 -2.38 19.51 -12.72
N LYS A 106 -2.92 18.52 -12.00
CA LYS A 106 -4.24 17.92 -12.33
C LYS A 106 -5.38 18.80 -11.83
N LYS A 107 -6.47 18.80 -12.58
CA LYS A 107 -7.68 19.60 -12.29
C LYS A 107 -8.39 19.09 -11.05
N HIS A 108 -8.42 17.77 -10.86
CA HIS A 108 -8.99 17.11 -9.71
C HIS A 108 -7.97 16.12 -9.15
N SER A 109 -7.81 16.12 -7.83
CA SER A 109 -6.87 15.25 -7.14
C SER A 109 -7.48 14.67 -5.88
N ILE A 110 -7.29 13.37 -5.69
CA ILE A 110 -7.82 12.60 -4.56
C ILE A 110 -6.63 11.96 -3.86
N GLY A 111 -6.31 12.40 -2.65
CA GLY A 111 -5.25 11.87 -1.81
C GLY A 111 -5.81 10.95 -0.73
N ILE A 112 -5.30 9.73 -0.65
CA ILE A 112 -5.75 8.74 0.33
C ILE A 112 -4.62 8.46 1.31
N SER A 113 -4.84 8.79 2.59
CA SER A 113 -3.90 8.53 3.68
C SER A 113 -4.56 7.74 4.82
N GLY A 114 -3.74 7.37 5.78
CA GLY A 114 -4.11 6.58 6.95
C GLY A 114 -3.05 5.54 7.26
N THR A 115 -2.99 5.02 8.46
CA THR A 115 -2.02 3.98 8.81
C THR A 115 -2.27 2.72 7.99
N HIS A 116 -3.52 2.26 7.88
CA HIS A 116 -3.92 1.05 7.16
C HIS A 116 -4.98 1.33 6.09
N GLY A 117 -5.03 0.47 5.06
CA GLY A 117 -6.07 0.51 4.03
C GLY A 117 -5.85 1.49 2.89
N LYS A 118 -4.81 2.32 2.92
CA LYS A 118 -4.47 3.30 1.85
C LYS A 118 -4.50 2.70 0.45
N THR A 119 -3.70 1.69 0.23
CA THR A 119 -3.51 1.06 -1.09
C THR A 119 -4.81 0.47 -1.63
N THR A 120 -5.52 -0.29 -0.80
CA THR A 120 -6.80 -0.91 -1.21
C THR A 120 -7.87 0.14 -1.49
N THR A 121 -7.99 1.17 -0.65
CA THR A 121 -8.94 2.28 -0.86
C THR A 121 -8.63 3.05 -2.15
N SER A 122 -7.35 3.39 -2.38
CA SER A 122 -6.91 4.06 -3.61
C SER A 122 -7.22 3.23 -4.85
N ALA A 123 -6.96 1.92 -4.80
CA ALA A 123 -7.26 0.99 -5.88
C ALA A 123 -8.77 0.88 -6.16
N MET A 124 -9.60 0.78 -5.11
CA MET A 124 -11.07 0.77 -5.25
C MET A 124 -11.59 2.06 -5.88
N ILE A 125 -11.07 3.22 -5.45
CA ILE A 125 -11.44 4.52 -6.03
C ILE A 125 -11.03 4.58 -7.50
N ALA A 126 -9.82 4.16 -7.85
CA ALA A 126 -9.37 4.12 -9.24
C ALA A 126 -10.29 3.24 -10.10
N CYS A 127 -10.73 2.06 -9.59
CA CYS A 127 -11.70 1.19 -10.26
C CYS A 127 -13.06 1.87 -10.44
N VAL A 128 -13.58 2.56 -9.41
CA VAL A 128 -14.86 3.28 -9.49
C VAL A 128 -14.81 4.36 -10.54
N LEU A 129 -13.73 5.15 -10.58
CA LEU A 129 -13.58 6.21 -11.59
C LEU A 129 -13.42 5.65 -13.01
N ALA A 130 -12.70 4.55 -13.17
CA ALA A 130 -12.53 3.88 -14.45
C ALA A 130 -13.85 3.30 -14.98
N GLU A 131 -14.65 2.61 -14.13
CA GLU A 131 -15.98 2.08 -14.48
C GLU A 131 -16.96 3.22 -14.84
N ALA A 132 -16.79 4.38 -14.20
CA ALA A 132 -17.57 5.58 -14.54
C ALA A 132 -17.16 6.22 -15.89
N GLY A 133 -16.07 5.76 -16.52
CA GLY A 133 -15.56 6.31 -17.78
C GLY A 133 -14.70 7.57 -17.61
N LEU A 134 -14.23 7.86 -16.39
CA LEU A 134 -13.46 9.07 -16.09
C LEU A 134 -11.95 8.90 -16.36
N ASP A 135 -11.50 7.71 -16.72
CA ASP A 135 -10.11 7.36 -17.08
C ASP A 135 -9.05 8.05 -16.21
N PRO A 136 -8.99 7.73 -14.89
CA PRO A 136 -8.13 8.46 -13.96
C PRO A 136 -6.65 8.14 -14.18
N THR A 137 -5.79 9.12 -13.91
CA THR A 137 -4.40 8.85 -13.52
C THR A 137 -4.40 8.31 -12.11
N PHE A 138 -3.57 7.32 -11.80
CA PHE A 138 -3.42 6.83 -10.43
C PHE A 138 -1.98 6.42 -10.11
N LEU A 139 -1.61 6.56 -8.84
CA LEU A 139 -0.40 6.03 -8.23
C LEU A 139 -0.74 5.46 -6.87
N VAL A 140 -0.63 4.14 -6.72
CA VAL A 140 -0.98 3.39 -5.51
C VAL A 140 0.21 2.56 -5.02
N GLY A 141 0.19 2.14 -3.77
CA GLY A 141 1.31 1.47 -3.11
C GLY A 141 1.55 0.00 -3.51
N GLY A 142 0.68 -0.59 -4.34
CA GLY A 142 0.78 -1.98 -4.77
C GLY A 142 0.16 -2.22 -6.14
N ILE A 143 0.49 -3.32 -6.79
CA ILE A 143 -0.07 -3.69 -8.08
C ILE A 143 -1.56 -4.00 -7.92
N THR A 144 -2.41 -3.28 -8.60
CA THR A 144 -3.85 -3.49 -8.60
C THR A 144 -4.21 -4.56 -9.62
N ALA A 145 -4.80 -5.66 -9.21
CA ALA A 145 -5.10 -6.80 -10.07
C ALA A 145 -6.00 -6.43 -11.27
N ASN A 146 -6.90 -5.44 -11.11
CA ASN A 146 -7.75 -4.94 -12.17
C ASN A 146 -6.99 -4.23 -13.31
N PHE A 147 -5.83 -3.65 -13.03
CA PHE A 147 -5.04 -2.89 -14.00
C PHE A 147 -3.69 -3.53 -14.34
N GLY A 148 -3.23 -4.51 -13.54
CA GLY A 148 -1.93 -5.15 -13.68
C GLY A 148 -0.74 -4.22 -13.41
N THR A 149 -0.99 -3.07 -12.77
CA THR A 149 0.04 -2.07 -12.44
C THR A 149 -0.33 -1.30 -11.16
N ASN A 150 0.66 -0.64 -10.58
CA ASN A 150 0.48 0.29 -9.47
C ASN A 150 0.39 1.76 -9.90
N ALA A 151 0.64 2.04 -11.19
CA ALA A 151 0.62 3.38 -11.73
C ALA A 151 0.14 3.39 -13.19
N ARG A 152 -0.59 4.43 -13.58
CA ARG A 152 -1.05 4.64 -14.95
C ARG A 152 -1.37 6.12 -15.18
N ALA A 153 -0.99 6.67 -16.32
CA ALA A 153 -1.48 7.97 -16.79
C ALA A 153 -2.80 7.77 -17.51
N GLY A 154 -3.90 8.19 -16.90
CA GLY A 154 -5.21 8.29 -17.56
C GLY A 154 -5.33 9.59 -18.36
N LYS A 155 -6.24 9.59 -19.35
CA LYS A 155 -6.56 10.78 -20.15
C LYS A 155 -7.52 11.73 -19.45
N GLY A 156 -8.12 11.31 -18.33
CA GLY A 156 -9.04 12.12 -17.55
C GLY A 156 -8.34 13.16 -16.68
N ASP A 157 -9.15 14.06 -16.14
CA ASP A 157 -8.69 15.20 -15.33
C ASP A 157 -8.38 14.83 -13.88
N THR A 158 -8.66 13.57 -13.45
CA THR A 158 -8.57 13.13 -12.05
C THR A 158 -7.28 12.36 -11.79
N PHE A 159 -6.62 12.67 -10.68
CA PHE A 159 -5.49 11.89 -10.17
C PHE A 159 -5.84 11.29 -8.80
N VAL A 160 -5.77 9.97 -8.70
CA VAL A 160 -5.88 9.21 -7.44
C VAL A 160 -4.48 8.88 -6.95
N VAL A 161 -4.12 9.34 -5.76
CA VAL A 161 -2.78 9.17 -5.22
C VAL A 161 -2.81 8.64 -3.80
N GLU A 162 -2.04 7.60 -3.53
CA GLU A 162 -1.75 7.17 -2.17
C GLU A 162 -0.81 8.19 -1.51
N ALA A 163 -1.29 8.79 -0.43
CA ALA A 163 -0.64 9.85 0.33
C ALA A 163 0.06 9.25 1.55
N ASP A 164 1.32 8.83 1.36
CA ASP A 164 2.11 8.13 2.37
C ASP A 164 2.54 9.10 3.50
N GLU A 165 2.28 8.71 4.74
CA GLU A 165 2.69 9.44 5.95
C GLU A 165 4.18 9.29 6.24
N TYR A 166 4.82 8.19 5.78
CA TYR A 166 6.23 7.98 5.97
C TYR A 166 7.04 9.14 5.37
N ASP A 167 8.08 9.60 6.06
CA ASP A 167 8.90 10.76 5.72
C ASP A 167 8.13 12.07 5.43
N ARG A 168 6.85 12.13 5.82
CA ARG A 168 5.94 13.28 5.59
C ARG A 168 5.72 13.58 4.10
N THR A 169 5.82 12.59 3.22
CA THR A 169 5.55 12.76 1.78
C THR A 169 4.20 13.44 1.54
N PHE A 170 3.15 13.05 2.28
CA PHE A 170 1.79 13.60 2.14
C PHE A 170 1.67 15.10 2.45
N HIS A 171 2.65 15.73 3.14
CA HIS A 171 2.66 17.18 3.34
C HIS A 171 2.92 17.99 2.07
N GLN A 172 3.48 17.37 1.04
CA GLN A 172 3.71 18.01 -0.26
C GLN A 172 2.47 17.96 -1.16
N LEU A 173 1.44 17.20 -0.76
CA LEU A 173 0.24 16.98 -1.58
C LEU A 173 -0.84 18.02 -1.23
N ARG A 174 -1.20 18.84 -2.21
CA ARG A 174 -2.35 19.74 -2.14
C ARG A 174 -3.45 19.18 -3.01
N THR A 175 -4.37 18.43 -2.39
CA THR A 175 -5.43 17.71 -3.08
C THR A 175 -6.77 18.45 -3.00
N ASP A 176 -7.69 18.13 -3.92
CA ASP A 176 -9.08 18.62 -3.86
C ASP A 176 -9.90 17.77 -2.90
N VAL A 177 -9.61 16.48 -2.83
CA VAL A 177 -10.22 15.54 -1.88
C VAL A 177 -9.11 14.87 -1.07
N ALA A 178 -9.20 14.89 0.23
CA ALA A 178 -8.37 14.10 1.14
C ALA A 178 -9.21 13.04 1.85
N ILE A 179 -8.67 11.83 1.92
CA ILE A 179 -9.30 10.72 2.64
C ILE A 179 -8.37 10.27 3.75
N VAL A 180 -8.91 10.05 4.96
CA VAL A 180 -8.17 9.41 6.06
C VAL A 180 -8.95 8.20 6.55
N THR A 181 -8.32 7.04 6.46
CA THR A 181 -8.94 5.75 6.81
C THR A 181 -8.87 5.46 8.31
N ASN A 182 -7.71 5.61 8.92
CA ASN A 182 -7.45 5.41 10.35
C ASN A 182 -6.10 6.02 10.73
N ILE A 183 -5.85 6.23 12.02
CA ILE A 183 -4.57 6.74 12.54
C ILE A 183 -4.17 5.94 13.77
N GLU A 184 -3.13 5.11 13.64
CA GLU A 184 -2.56 4.30 14.69
C GLU A 184 -1.05 4.61 14.87
N PRO A 185 -0.43 4.22 15.99
CA PRO A 185 1.01 4.32 16.17
C PRO A 185 1.75 3.44 15.14
N ASP A 186 2.40 4.04 14.17
CA ASP A 186 3.35 3.40 13.25
C ASP A 186 4.49 4.39 12.95
N HIS A 187 5.59 3.91 12.39
CA HIS A 187 6.74 4.75 12.06
C HIS A 187 7.26 5.61 13.22
N LEU A 188 7.18 5.08 14.47
CA LEU A 188 7.64 5.78 15.66
C LEU A 188 9.15 6.06 15.63
N GLU A 189 9.92 5.27 14.88
CA GLU A 189 11.34 5.52 14.64
C GLU A 189 11.60 6.83 13.87
N TYR A 190 10.60 7.32 13.13
CA TYR A 190 10.66 8.57 12.39
C TYR A 190 10.00 9.72 13.15
N TYR A 191 8.80 9.50 13.68
CA TYR A 191 7.98 10.52 14.31
C TYR A 191 8.31 10.76 15.79
N GLY A 192 8.85 9.75 16.48
CA GLY A 192 9.16 9.79 17.91
C GLY A 192 7.95 9.56 18.81
N THR A 193 6.81 10.20 18.55
CA THR A 193 5.59 10.08 19.36
C THR A 193 4.34 9.93 18.50
N PHE A 194 3.28 9.38 19.09
CA PHE A 194 1.98 9.27 18.43
C PHE A 194 1.34 10.63 18.15
N GLU A 195 1.53 11.58 19.06
CA GLU A 195 1.03 12.97 18.90
C GLU A 195 1.65 13.63 17.67
N ALA A 196 2.93 13.38 17.39
CA ALA A 196 3.60 13.89 16.19
C ALA A 196 3.02 13.29 14.89
N ILE A 197 2.59 12.02 14.92
CA ILE A 197 1.86 11.38 13.83
C ILE A 197 0.51 12.08 13.63
N VAL A 198 -0.27 12.24 14.70
CA VAL A 198 -1.58 12.91 14.66
C VAL A 198 -1.48 14.33 14.12
N GLU A 199 -0.46 15.10 14.56
CA GLU A 199 -0.23 16.45 14.04
C GLU A 199 0.11 16.43 12.55
N ALA A 200 0.91 15.47 12.10
CA ALA A 200 1.26 15.32 10.69
C ALA A 200 0.02 15.06 9.81
N PHE A 201 -0.91 14.21 10.27
CA PHE A 201 -2.21 14.02 9.61
C PHE A 201 -3.04 15.33 9.62
N GLY A 202 -3.01 16.09 10.71
CA GLY A 202 -3.64 17.42 10.79
C GLY A 202 -3.07 18.38 9.73
N VAL A 203 -1.76 18.37 9.47
CA VAL A 203 -1.15 19.15 8.38
C VAL A 203 -1.66 18.70 7.02
N PHE A 204 -1.71 17.40 6.75
CA PHE A 204 -2.24 16.86 5.50
C PHE A 204 -3.67 17.32 5.23
N LEU A 205 -4.55 17.26 6.23
CA LEU A 205 -5.94 17.71 6.12
C LEU A 205 -6.05 19.21 5.87
N ARG A 206 -5.18 20.03 6.50
CA ARG A 206 -5.16 21.50 6.28
C ARG A 206 -4.62 21.87 4.89
N ASN A 207 -3.88 20.98 4.22
CA ASN A 207 -3.36 21.21 2.86
C ASN A 207 -4.40 20.99 1.76
N VAL A 208 -5.60 20.52 2.08
CA VAL A 208 -6.69 20.39 1.10
C VAL A 208 -7.03 21.79 0.55
N ARG A 209 -7.19 21.87 -0.77
CA ARG A 209 -7.48 23.14 -1.47
C ARG A 209 -8.74 23.82 -0.94
N ASP A 210 -8.81 25.12 -1.09
CA ASP A 210 -10.00 25.87 -0.73
C ASP A 210 -11.20 25.38 -1.57
N GLY A 211 -12.34 25.17 -0.90
CA GLY A 211 -13.53 24.56 -1.53
C GLY A 211 -13.44 23.04 -1.69
N GLY A 212 -12.34 22.41 -1.29
CA GLY A 212 -12.17 20.98 -1.33
C GLY A 212 -12.97 20.19 -0.31
N LEU A 213 -12.74 18.88 -0.26
CA LEU A 213 -13.49 17.92 0.54
C LEU A 213 -12.56 17.07 1.39
N VAL A 214 -12.94 16.80 2.62
CA VAL A 214 -12.30 15.80 3.47
C VAL A 214 -13.29 14.67 3.75
N ILE A 215 -12.85 13.42 3.53
CA ILE A 215 -13.61 12.21 3.82
C ILE A 215 -12.85 11.45 4.91
N GLY A 216 -13.52 11.05 5.99
CA GLY A 216 -12.83 10.33 7.06
C GLY A 216 -13.67 9.24 7.69
N CYS A 217 -12.97 8.16 8.10
CA CYS A 217 -13.57 7.07 8.86
C CYS A 217 -13.85 7.52 10.31
N ALA A 218 -15.10 7.73 10.63
CA ALA A 218 -15.50 8.18 11.97
C ALA A 218 -15.64 7.02 12.99
N ASP A 219 -15.32 5.77 12.59
CA ASP A 219 -15.10 4.68 13.55
C ASP A 219 -13.76 4.84 14.27
N ASP A 220 -12.78 5.50 13.66
CA ASP A 220 -11.52 5.83 14.28
C ASP A 220 -11.66 7.13 15.11
N PRO A 221 -11.42 7.08 16.44
CA PRO A 221 -11.64 8.23 17.32
C PRO A 221 -10.64 9.37 17.06
N VAL A 222 -9.43 9.07 16.55
CA VAL A 222 -8.43 10.09 16.23
C VAL A 222 -8.82 10.81 14.95
N VAL A 223 -9.23 10.07 13.91
CA VAL A 223 -9.76 10.64 12.68
C VAL A 223 -11.01 11.50 13.00
N ALA A 224 -11.98 10.96 13.75
CA ALA A 224 -13.19 11.71 14.13
C ALA A 224 -12.85 13.05 14.79
N ARG A 225 -11.91 13.06 15.73
CA ARG A 225 -11.42 14.28 16.40
C ARG A 225 -10.78 15.26 15.42
N LEU A 226 -9.89 14.78 14.51
CA LEU A 226 -9.25 15.66 13.53
C LEU A 226 -10.26 16.29 12.55
N LEU A 227 -11.29 15.55 12.16
CA LEU A 227 -12.36 16.08 11.32
C LEU A 227 -13.11 17.23 11.99
N ASP A 228 -13.23 17.22 13.33
CA ASP A 228 -13.88 18.29 14.09
C ASP A 228 -12.95 19.47 14.36
N THR A 229 -11.65 19.26 14.51
CA THR A 229 -10.73 20.27 15.05
C THR A 229 -9.74 20.83 14.04
N SER A 230 -9.43 20.11 12.97
CA SER A 230 -8.33 20.45 12.05
C SER A 230 -8.76 20.75 10.63
N VAL A 231 -10.04 20.58 10.30
CA VAL A 231 -10.58 20.72 8.94
C VAL A 231 -11.45 21.97 8.84
N ARG A 232 -11.21 22.77 7.78
CA ARG A 232 -12.02 23.95 7.43
C ARG A 232 -12.93 23.68 6.23
N GLN A 233 -12.59 22.69 5.42
CA GLN A 233 -13.30 22.28 4.22
C GLN A 233 -14.58 21.51 4.58
N ARG A 234 -15.40 21.24 3.60
CA ARG A 234 -16.55 20.34 3.75
C ARG A 234 -16.08 18.95 4.19
N VAL A 235 -16.79 18.34 5.14
CA VAL A 235 -16.45 17.03 5.70
C VAL A 235 -17.55 16.03 5.41
N VAL A 236 -17.15 14.86 4.90
CA VAL A 236 -18.00 13.67 4.80
C VAL A 236 -17.44 12.59 5.74
N ARG A 237 -18.27 12.04 6.59
CA ARG A 237 -17.92 10.95 7.51
C ARG A 237 -18.55 9.67 7.05
N TYR A 238 -17.79 8.59 7.14
CA TYR A 238 -18.32 7.24 6.95
C TYR A 238 -17.98 6.36 8.14
N ARG A 239 -18.79 5.34 8.38
CA ARG A 239 -18.66 4.36 9.46
C ARG A 239 -19.05 2.99 8.95
N LEU A 240 -18.56 1.94 9.56
CA LEU A 240 -19.01 0.57 9.23
C LEU A 240 -20.52 0.42 9.38
N GLY A 241 -21.12 1.08 10.37
CA GLY A 241 -22.57 1.10 10.59
C GLY A 241 -23.40 1.70 9.45
N ASP A 242 -22.80 2.36 8.46
CA ASP A 242 -23.47 2.85 7.24
C ASP A 242 -23.71 1.71 6.25
N ALA A 243 -22.94 0.62 6.34
CA ALA A 243 -23.17 -0.62 5.61
C ALA A 243 -24.33 -1.41 6.28
N LYS A 244 -25.56 -1.13 5.87
CA LYS A 244 -26.76 -1.82 6.38
C LYS A 244 -26.84 -3.23 5.82
N ASN A 245 -27.50 -4.13 6.55
CA ASN A 245 -27.68 -5.54 6.13
C ASN A 245 -26.36 -6.24 5.76
N LEU A 246 -25.22 -5.83 6.40
CA LEU A 246 -23.91 -6.40 6.15
C LEU A 246 -23.92 -7.91 6.41
N ARG A 247 -23.52 -8.67 5.39
CA ARG A 247 -23.37 -10.12 5.45
C ARG A 247 -22.01 -10.51 4.87
N PHE A 248 -21.29 -11.35 5.60
CA PHE A 248 -20.11 -12.03 5.08
C PHE A 248 -20.52 -13.36 4.45
N HIS A 249 -19.91 -13.69 3.35
CA HIS A 249 -20.12 -14.95 2.62
C HIS A 249 -18.79 -15.39 2.01
N ASP A 250 -18.77 -16.54 1.36
CA ASP A 250 -17.56 -17.08 0.74
C ASP A 250 -16.85 -16.02 -0.12
N ARG A 251 -15.63 -15.73 0.25
CA ARG A 251 -14.70 -14.79 -0.41
C ARG A 251 -15.13 -13.32 -0.44
N GLY A 252 -16.11 -12.90 0.35
CA GLY A 252 -16.52 -11.52 0.26
C GLY A 252 -17.62 -11.08 1.23
N SER A 253 -18.28 -10.00 0.86
CA SER A 253 -19.39 -9.42 1.63
C SER A 253 -20.44 -8.77 0.74
N SER A 254 -21.63 -8.58 1.28
CA SER A 254 -22.71 -7.80 0.67
C SER A 254 -23.35 -6.90 1.71
N PHE A 255 -23.74 -5.69 1.30
CA PHE A 255 -24.32 -4.69 2.18
C PHE A 255 -25.10 -3.63 1.38
N GLU A 256 -25.81 -2.77 2.09
CA GLU A 256 -26.56 -1.66 1.50
C GLU A 256 -26.04 -0.32 2.06
N VAL A 257 -25.95 0.68 1.22
CA VAL A 257 -25.68 2.08 1.61
C VAL A 257 -26.73 2.96 0.94
N ASP A 258 -27.49 3.69 1.75
CA ASP A 258 -28.58 4.59 1.30
C ASP A 258 -29.55 3.94 0.29
N GLY A 259 -29.88 2.68 0.53
CA GLY A 259 -30.81 1.89 -0.29
C GLY A 259 -30.19 1.25 -1.55
N ALA A 260 -28.95 1.53 -1.88
CA ALA A 260 -28.22 0.86 -2.95
C ALA A 260 -27.48 -0.38 -2.44
N PHE A 261 -27.52 -1.48 -3.21
CA PHE A 261 -26.90 -2.75 -2.88
C PHE A 261 -25.49 -2.84 -3.44
N TYR A 262 -24.54 -3.27 -2.60
CA TYR A 262 -23.13 -3.47 -2.96
C TYR A 262 -22.66 -4.87 -2.63
N LYS A 263 -21.75 -5.38 -3.44
CA LYS A 263 -21.09 -6.67 -3.25
C LYS A 263 -19.59 -6.54 -3.45
N LEU A 264 -18.82 -7.18 -2.57
CA LEU A 264 -17.36 -7.27 -2.66
C LEU A 264 -16.97 -8.74 -2.78
N PHE A 265 -15.93 -9.01 -3.55
CA PHE A 265 -15.29 -10.33 -3.66
C PHE A 265 -13.89 -10.36 -3.01
N VAL A 266 -13.62 -9.40 -2.15
CA VAL A 266 -12.45 -9.37 -1.25
C VAL A 266 -12.96 -9.49 0.19
N PRO A 267 -12.39 -10.40 1.00
CA PRO A 267 -12.91 -10.69 2.33
C PRO A 267 -12.52 -9.63 3.36
N GLY A 268 -13.22 -9.62 4.48
CA GLY A 268 -12.89 -8.87 5.66
C GLY A 268 -13.63 -7.54 5.82
N GLU A 269 -13.93 -7.21 7.06
CA GLU A 269 -14.63 -5.99 7.47
C GLU A 269 -13.86 -4.72 7.09
N HIS A 270 -12.53 -4.77 7.15
CA HIS A 270 -11.68 -3.66 6.73
C HIS A 270 -11.89 -3.30 5.25
N ASN A 271 -12.15 -4.29 4.39
CA ASN A 271 -12.46 -4.03 2.97
C ASN A 271 -13.86 -3.42 2.78
N VAL A 272 -14.82 -3.69 3.67
CA VAL A 272 -16.09 -2.94 3.69
C VAL A 272 -15.85 -1.48 4.03
N ARG A 273 -15.00 -1.17 5.03
CA ARG A 273 -14.62 0.23 5.34
C ARG A 273 -13.91 0.91 4.17
N ASN A 274 -12.98 0.22 3.50
CA ASN A 274 -12.31 0.74 2.30
C ASN A 274 -13.32 1.04 1.18
N ALA A 275 -14.30 0.16 0.97
CA ALA A 275 -15.35 0.35 -0.01
C ALA A 275 -16.28 1.52 0.34
N LEU A 276 -16.61 1.73 1.62
CA LEU A 276 -17.41 2.88 2.06
C LEU A 276 -16.73 4.20 1.73
N ALA A 277 -15.40 4.29 1.86
CA ALA A 277 -14.64 5.47 1.41
C ALA A 277 -14.74 5.66 -0.10
N ALA A 278 -14.61 4.58 -0.89
CA ALA A 278 -14.74 4.64 -2.34
C ALA A 278 -16.18 5.01 -2.79
N ILE A 279 -17.21 4.50 -2.12
CA ILE A 279 -18.61 4.87 -2.32
C ILE A 279 -18.82 6.36 -2.03
N ALA A 280 -18.28 6.86 -0.91
CA ALA A 280 -18.36 8.27 -0.56
C ALA A 280 -17.74 9.16 -1.65
N VAL A 281 -16.56 8.82 -2.16
CA VAL A 281 -15.94 9.54 -3.29
C VAL A 281 -16.80 9.49 -4.53
N GLY A 282 -17.27 8.31 -4.92
CA GLY A 282 -18.10 8.16 -6.13
C GLY A 282 -19.37 9.02 -6.08
N ARG A 283 -20.03 9.05 -4.93
CA ARG A 283 -21.25 9.87 -4.70
C ARG A 283 -20.94 11.36 -4.77
N GLU A 284 -19.87 11.80 -4.16
CA GLU A 284 -19.44 13.20 -4.17
C GLU A 284 -19.09 13.70 -5.57
N LEU A 285 -18.63 12.80 -6.43
CA LEU A 285 -18.38 13.09 -7.85
C LEU A 285 -19.63 12.90 -8.74
N GLY A 286 -20.79 12.59 -8.15
CA GLY A 286 -22.05 12.39 -8.88
C GLY A 286 -22.06 11.11 -9.76
N ILE A 287 -21.28 10.10 -9.41
CA ILE A 287 -21.28 8.81 -10.11
C ILE A 287 -22.52 8.01 -9.68
N ASP A 288 -23.24 7.45 -10.65
CA ASP A 288 -24.41 6.61 -10.40
C ASP A 288 -24.07 5.41 -9.51
N HIS A 289 -24.98 5.07 -8.59
CA HIS A 289 -24.81 3.96 -7.66
C HIS A 289 -24.53 2.63 -8.37
N ASP A 290 -25.19 2.37 -9.50
CA ASP A 290 -24.98 1.13 -10.27
C ASP A 290 -23.53 1.02 -10.80
N LYS A 291 -22.93 2.13 -11.25
CA LYS A 291 -21.52 2.15 -11.69
C LYS A 291 -20.58 1.90 -10.53
N ILE A 292 -20.84 2.52 -9.36
CA ILE A 292 -20.05 2.29 -8.16
C ILE A 292 -20.16 0.83 -7.73
N ALA A 293 -21.38 0.28 -7.69
CA ALA A 293 -21.65 -1.10 -7.30
C ALA A 293 -20.97 -2.10 -8.27
N ASN A 294 -21.05 -1.84 -9.58
CA ASN A 294 -20.39 -2.66 -10.59
C ASN A 294 -18.86 -2.64 -10.46
N ALA A 295 -18.28 -1.47 -10.22
CA ALA A 295 -16.83 -1.34 -10.00
C ALA A 295 -16.37 -2.15 -8.79
N LEU A 296 -17.06 -2.02 -7.67
CA LEU A 296 -16.74 -2.73 -6.42
C LEU A 296 -16.95 -4.25 -6.56
N ALA A 297 -17.98 -4.68 -7.29
CA ALA A 297 -18.20 -6.11 -7.57
C ALA A 297 -17.14 -6.70 -8.50
N LYS A 298 -16.51 -5.89 -9.36
CA LYS A 298 -15.40 -6.29 -10.25
C LYS A 298 -14.02 -6.11 -9.63
N PHE A 299 -13.92 -5.57 -8.43
CA PHE A 299 -12.64 -5.34 -7.76
C PHE A 299 -11.97 -6.67 -7.40
N LEU A 300 -10.79 -6.90 -7.95
CA LEU A 300 -10.03 -8.16 -7.81
C LEU A 300 -8.98 -8.13 -6.68
N GLY A 301 -8.83 -6.98 -6.01
CA GLY A 301 -7.85 -6.80 -4.96
C GLY A 301 -6.55 -6.14 -5.43
N VAL A 302 -5.58 -6.14 -4.53
CA VAL A 302 -4.22 -5.63 -4.73
C VAL A 302 -3.25 -6.75 -4.35
N ASP A 303 -2.17 -6.88 -5.09
CA ASP A 303 -1.14 -7.87 -4.78
C ASP A 303 -0.64 -7.71 -3.35
N ARG A 304 -0.44 -8.86 -2.71
CA ARG A 304 -0.03 -8.95 -1.32
C ARG A 304 -1.02 -8.32 -0.32
N ARG A 305 -2.31 -8.21 -0.64
CA ARG A 305 -3.40 -7.79 0.27
C ARG A 305 -4.49 -8.86 0.27
N PHE A 306 -4.34 -9.84 1.16
CA PHE A 306 -5.11 -11.09 1.17
C PHE A 306 -5.19 -11.71 -0.24
N GLN A 307 -4.04 -11.76 -0.91
CA GLN A 307 -3.95 -12.28 -2.28
C GLN A 307 -3.98 -13.79 -2.28
N ILE A 308 -4.98 -14.37 -2.94
CA ILE A 308 -5.03 -15.82 -3.16
C ILE A 308 -4.09 -16.13 -4.31
N LEU A 309 -3.02 -16.86 -4.01
CA LEU A 309 -2.02 -17.26 -5.01
C LEU A 309 -2.41 -18.56 -5.73
N GLY A 310 -3.14 -19.44 -5.06
CA GLY A 310 -3.54 -20.72 -5.61
C GLY A 310 -3.87 -21.76 -4.54
N ASP A 311 -3.69 -23.02 -4.90
CA ASP A 311 -3.93 -24.20 -4.05
C ASP A 311 -2.64 -25.03 -3.95
N TYR A 312 -2.43 -25.65 -2.79
CA TYR A 312 -1.41 -26.67 -2.57
C TYR A 312 -1.99 -27.81 -1.73
N ALA A 313 -2.09 -29.01 -2.31
CA ALA A 313 -2.59 -30.22 -1.64
C ALA A 313 -3.97 -30.02 -0.95
N GLY A 314 -4.87 -29.21 -1.53
CA GLY A 314 -6.21 -28.90 -1.01
C GLY A 314 -6.21 -27.77 0.04
N ALA A 315 -5.07 -27.17 0.32
CA ALA A 315 -4.96 -25.94 1.12
C ALA A 315 -4.99 -24.71 0.22
N ILE A 316 -5.75 -23.67 0.58
CA ILE A 316 -5.71 -22.36 -0.07
C ILE A 316 -4.45 -21.64 0.38
N ILE A 317 -3.68 -21.10 -0.57
CA ILE A 317 -2.45 -20.35 -0.30
C ILE A 317 -2.71 -18.86 -0.50
N VAL A 318 -2.44 -18.08 0.55
CA VAL A 318 -2.67 -16.63 0.60
C VAL A 318 -1.37 -15.91 0.96
N ASP A 319 -1.11 -14.77 0.33
CA ASP A 319 -0.07 -13.83 0.76
C ASP A 319 -0.67 -12.50 1.19
N ASP A 320 -0.15 -11.94 2.29
CA ASP A 320 -0.55 -10.65 2.82
C ASP A 320 0.66 -9.85 3.29
N TYR A 321 0.68 -8.59 2.96
CA TYR A 321 1.73 -7.64 3.37
C TYR A 321 1.65 -7.23 4.84
N ALA A 322 0.68 -7.75 5.60
CA ALA A 322 0.42 -7.44 7.00
C ALA A 322 1.69 -7.51 7.85
N HIS A 323 2.07 -6.39 8.43
CA HIS A 323 3.28 -6.22 9.22
C HIS A 323 3.08 -5.36 10.48
N HIS A 324 1.83 -5.03 10.79
CA HIS A 324 1.37 -4.39 12.02
C HIS A 324 0.36 -5.31 12.74
N PRO A 325 0.28 -5.31 14.09
CA PRO A 325 -0.66 -6.19 14.82
C PRO A 325 -2.11 -6.05 14.38
N THR A 326 -2.58 -4.83 14.11
CA THR A 326 -3.92 -4.55 13.60
C THR A 326 -4.17 -5.18 12.23
N GLU A 327 -3.18 -5.14 11.32
CA GLU A 327 -3.27 -5.77 10.00
C GLU A 327 -3.34 -7.29 10.11
N ILE A 328 -2.53 -7.91 10.99
CA ILE A 328 -2.56 -9.36 11.24
C ILE A 328 -3.95 -9.79 11.71
N ARG A 329 -4.53 -9.09 12.70
CA ARG A 329 -5.91 -9.38 13.15
C ARG A 329 -6.92 -9.25 12.02
N ALA A 330 -6.82 -8.20 11.22
CA ALA A 330 -7.70 -7.97 10.08
C ALA A 330 -7.61 -9.11 9.05
N THR A 331 -6.39 -9.57 8.74
CA THR A 331 -6.11 -10.68 7.82
C THR A 331 -6.67 -12.02 8.36
N LEU A 332 -6.42 -12.33 9.63
CA LEU A 332 -6.94 -13.55 10.26
C LEU A 332 -8.48 -13.53 10.36
N SER A 333 -9.08 -12.38 10.70
CA SER A 333 -10.53 -12.19 10.70
C SER A 333 -11.13 -12.36 9.31
N ALA A 334 -10.46 -11.83 8.27
CA ALA A 334 -10.87 -12.00 6.87
C ALA A 334 -10.84 -13.48 6.44
N ALA A 335 -9.81 -14.20 6.86
CA ALA A 335 -9.73 -15.65 6.61
C ALA A 335 -10.89 -16.41 7.25
N ARG A 336 -11.21 -16.12 8.51
CA ARG A 336 -12.30 -16.78 9.23
C ARG A 336 -13.67 -16.44 8.65
N SER A 337 -13.93 -15.19 8.32
CA SER A 337 -15.22 -14.75 7.77
C SER A 337 -15.43 -15.15 6.31
N GLY A 338 -14.36 -15.12 5.51
CA GLY A 338 -14.42 -15.45 4.08
C GLY A 338 -14.28 -16.94 3.77
N TYR A 339 -13.81 -17.76 4.73
CA TYR A 339 -13.53 -19.18 4.55
C TYR A 339 -13.94 -20.00 5.80
N PRO A 340 -15.22 -19.98 6.17
CA PRO A 340 -15.67 -20.62 7.39
C PRO A 340 -15.38 -22.14 7.38
N GLY A 341 -14.96 -22.66 8.53
CA GLY A 341 -14.66 -24.08 8.72
C GLY A 341 -13.26 -24.52 8.23
N ARG A 342 -12.46 -23.63 7.66
CA ARG A 342 -11.05 -23.91 7.34
C ARG A 342 -10.15 -23.66 8.54
N ARG A 343 -9.12 -24.51 8.71
CA ARG A 343 -8.06 -24.30 9.70
C ARG A 343 -7.12 -23.20 9.19
N VAL A 344 -6.97 -22.12 9.96
CA VAL A 344 -6.12 -20.99 9.62
C VAL A 344 -4.69 -21.26 10.10
N VAL A 345 -3.76 -21.38 9.16
CA VAL A 345 -2.33 -21.57 9.40
C VAL A 345 -1.60 -20.27 9.02
N ALA A 346 -1.07 -19.56 9.99
CA ALA A 346 -0.41 -18.28 9.83
C ALA A 346 1.12 -18.43 9.92
N LEU A 347 1.84 -17.94 8.91
CA LEU A 347 3.28 -17.79 8.93
C LEU A 347 3.60 -16.29 8.87
N PHE A 348 4.14 -15.75 9.95
CA PHE A 348 4.47 -14.34 10.07
C PHE A 348 5.98 -14.09 10.07
N GLN A 349 6.45 -13.18 9.21
CA GLN A 349 7.81 -12.67 9.22
C GLN A 349 7.82 -11.23 9.76
N PRO A 350 8.36 -11.00 10.96
CA PRO A 350 8.48 -9.65 11.50
C PRO A 350 9.39 -8.78 10.62
N HIS A 351 9.01 -7.53 10.43
CA HIS A 351 9.77 -6.55 9.65
C HIS A 351 10.33 -5.47 10.59
N LEU A 352 11.66 -5.26 10.56
CA LEU A 352 12.45 -4.36 11.40
C LEU A 352 12.62 -4.85 12.85
N TYR A 353 13.82 -4.67 13.39
CA TYR A 353 14.13 -4.96 14.79
C TYR A 353 13.39 -4.01 15.74
N SER A 354 13.34 -2.71 15.40
CA SER A 354 12.65 -1.70 16.20
C SER A 354 11.18 -2.04 16.38
N ARG A 355 10.46 -2.33 15.28
CA ARG A 355 9.04 -2.70 15.33
C ARG A 355 8.82 -4.01 16.09
N THR A 356 9.68 -5.00 15.91
CA THR A 356 9.60 -6.28 16.66
C THR A 356 9.72 -6.04 18.15
N ARG A 357 10.68 -5.23 18.59
CA ARG A 357 10.86 -4.87 20.01
C ARG A 357 9.62 -4.17 20.57
N ASP A 358 9.11 -3.18 19.86
CA ASP A 358 8.07 -2.29 20.35
C ASP A 358 6.69 -2.98 20.40
N PHE A 359 6.41 -3.92 19.48
CA PHE A 359 5.11 -4.58 19.31
C PHE A 359 5.12 -6.09 19.56
N ALA A 360 6.18 -6.69 20.15
CA ALA A 360 6.27 -8.15 20.30
C ALA A 360 5.03 -8.76 20.98
N ARG A 361 4.51 -8.13 22.04
CA ARG A 361 3.32 -8.60 22.78
C ARG A 361 2.05 -8.51 21.93
N ASP A 362 1.89 -7.41 21.20
CA ASP A 362 0.72 -7.18 20.36
C ASP A 362 0.70 -8.11 19.15
N PHE A 363 1.88 -8.40 18.58
CA PHE A 363 2.05 -9.44 17.54
C PHE A 363 1.68 -10.82 18.07
N GLY A 364 2.18 -11.19 19.26
CA GLY A 364 1.82 -12.46 19.90
C GLY A 364 0.31 -12.58 20.12
N ALA A 365 -0.32 -11.52 20.65
CA ALA A 365 -1.76 -11.50 20.88
C ALA A 365 -2.57 -11.60 19.56
N ALA A 366 -2.12 -10.94 18.49
CA ALA A 366 -2.77 -11.02 17.18
C ALA A 366 -2.63 -12.41 16.55
N LEU A 367 -1.42 -13.00 16.57
CA LEU A 367 -1.15 -14.31 16.00
C LEU A 367 -1.85 -15.46 16.73
N ALA A 368 -2.11 -15.30 18.03
CA ALA A 368 -2.87 -16.27 18.82
C ALA A 368 -4.32 -16.49 18.34
N GLU A 369 -4.83 -15.63 17.45
CA GLU A 369 -6.13 -15.80 16.81
C GLU A 369 -6.11 -16.84 15.68
N ALA A 370 -4.94 -17.28 15.20
CA ALA A 370 -4.81 -18.37 14.22
C ALA A 370 -4.93 -19.76 14.91
N ASP A 371 -5.32 -20.79 14.14
CA ASP A 371 -5.34 -22.17 14.65
C ASP A 371 -3.92 -22.76 14.76
N VAL A 372 -3.02 -22.30 13.89
CA VAL A 372 -1.58 -22.57 13.93
C VAL A 372 -0.86 -21.28 13.62
N ALA A 373 -0.01 -20.82 14.53
CA ALA A 373 0.79 -19.62 14.39
C ALA A 373 2.28 -19.94 14.38
N ILE A 374 2.96 -19.50 13.34
CA ILE A 374 4.40 -19.71 13.14
C ILE A 374 5.05 -18.35 12.89
N VAL A 375 6.19 -18.11 13.52
CA VAL A 375 6.98 -16.89 13.34
C VAL A 375 8.32 -17.26 12.69
N ALA A 376 8.67 -16.59 11.60
CA ALA A 376 9.95 -16.67 10.91
C ALA A 376 10.97 -15.66 11.49
N PRO A 377 12.26 -15.76 11.13
CA PRO A 377 13.26 -14.75 11.50
C PRO A 377 12.91 -13.35 11.03
N ILE A 378 13.40 -12.33 11.76
CA ILE A 378 13.16 -10.93 11.42
C ILE A 378 13.76 -10.59 10.05
N PHE A 379 12.96 -9.98 9.19
CA PHE A 379 13.46 -9.31 7.99
C PHE A 379 13.99 -7.92 8.36
N ALA A 380 15.31 -7.78 8.37
CA ALA A 380 16.00 -6.60 8.88
C ALA A 380 15.79 -5.34 8.02
N ALA A 381 15.51 -5.53 6.71
CA ALA A 381 15.40 -4.45 5.72
C ALA A 381 16.63 -3.49 5.79
N ARG A 382 16.41 -2.29 6.33
CA ARG A 382 17.45 -1.25 6.46
C ARG A 382 18.12 -1.17 7.84
N GLU A 383 17.65 -1.95 8.81
CA GLU A 383 18.17 -1.93 10.17
C GLU A 383 19.32 -2.92 10.36
N LYS A 384 20.19 -2.60 11.30
CA LYS A 384 21.18 -3.55 11.81
C LYS A 384 20.57 -4.37 12.94
N PRO A 385 21.06 -5.60 13.18
CA PRO A 385 20.63 -6.37 14.33
C PRO A 385 20.77 -5.57 15.63
N VAL A 386 19.74 -5.68 16.48
CA VAL A 386 19.71 -5.05 17.81
C VAL A 386 19.90 -6.13 18.86
N GLU A 387 20.84 -5.93 19.77
CA GLU A 387 21.13 -6.87 20.85
C GLU A 387 19.87 -7.15 21.69
N GLY A 388 19.61 -8.41 21.98
CA GLY A 388 18.45 -8.86 22.76
C GLY A 388 17.12 -8.87 21.99
N VAL A 389 17.09 -8.44 20.71
CA VAL A 389 15.87 -8.44 19.90
C VAL A 389 15.88 -9.57 18.87
N SER A 390 14.90 -10.45 18.97
CA SER A 390 14.68 -11.54 18.02
C SER A 390 13.19 -11.83 17.84
N ALA A 391 12.84 -12.53 16.76
CA ALA A 391 11.47 -12.96 16.49
C ALA A 391 10.91 -13.92 17.58
N ARG A 392 11.78 -14.59 18.34
CA ARG A 392 11.40 -15.41 19.48
C ARG A 392 10.59 -14.62 20.54
N MET A 393 10.84 -13.31 20.69
CA MET A 393 10.07 -12.46 21.60
C MET A 393 8.57 -12.49 21.31
N ILE A 394 8.19 -12.62 20.05
CA ILE A 394 6.78 -12.71 19.62
C ILE A 394 6.21 -14.08 20.01
N ALA A 395 6.97 -15.15 19.74
CA ALA A 395 6.53 -16.51 20.11
C ALA A 395 6.40 -16.69 21.62
N ASP A 396 7.32 -16.10 22.39
CA ASP A 396 7.29 -16.17 23.86
C ASP A 396 6.18 -15.29 24.47
N ALA A 397 5.63 -14.33 23.71
CA ALA A 397 4.59 -13.42 24.19
C ALA A 397 3.20 -14.06 24.29
N ALA A 398 2.94 -15.16 23.57
CA ALA A 398 1.65 -15.88 23.63
C ALA A 398 1.86 -17.40 23.48
N LYS A 399 0.97 -18.18 24.13
CA LYS A 399 1.04 -19.65 24.05
C LYS A 399 0.63 -20.14 22.66
N GLY A 400 1.28 -21.21 22.21
CA GLY A 400 0.92 -21.92 20.97
C GLY A 400 1.52 -21.31 19.71
N ILE A 401 2.39 -20.31 19.82
CA ILE A 401 3.12 -19.75 18.71
C ILE A 401 4.49 -20.43 18.61
N GLU A 402 4.82 -20.93 17.44
CA GLU A 402 6.09 -21.58 17.17
C GLU A 402 7.06 -20.60 16.49
N PHE A 403 8.30 -20.51 16.97
CA PHE A 403 9.37 -19.81 16.29
C PHE A 403 10.22 -20.79 15.49
N LEU A 404 10.31 -20.63 14.19
CA LEU A 404 11.18 -21.39 13.30
C LEU A 404 12.39 -20.54 12.92
N ASP A 405 13.51 -20.75 13.58
CA ASP A 405 14.78 -20.10 13.26
C ASP A 405 15.44 -20.82 12.08
N ARG A 406 14.88 -20.65 10.90
CA ARG A 406 15.24 -21.34 9.67
C ARG A 406 15.16 -20.41 8.46
N SER A 407 15.85 -20.76 7.38
CA SER A 407 15.73 -20.09 6.09
C SER A 407 14.35 -20.30 5.45
N ASN A 408 13.97 -19.43 4.51
CA ASN A 408 12.71 -19.56 3.75
C ASN A 408 12.61 -20.94 3.06
N SER A 409 13.71 -21.47 2.51
CA SER A 409 13.74 -22.80 1.87
C SER A 409 13.47 -23.93 2.86
N GLU A 410 13.99 -23.85 4.08
CA GLU A 410 13.73 -24.87 5.12
C GLU A 410 12.30 -24.75 5.65
N ILE A 411 11.78 -23.52 5.84
CA ILE A 411 10.39 -23.28 6.24
C ILE A 411 9.43 -23.79 5.14
N PHE A 412 9.74 -23.54 3.86
CA PHE A 412 8.97 -24.10 2.75
C PHE A 412 8.86 -25.63 2.83
N ASN A 413 10.00 -26.33 3.03
CA ASN A 413 9.99 -27.78 3.16
C ASN A 413 9.20 -28.27 4.38
N GLU A 414 9.20 -27.50 5.45
CA GLU A 414 8.40 -27.79 6.64
C GLU A 414 6.89 -27.59 6.35
N MET A 415 6.51 -26.51 5.69
CA MET A 415 5.10 -26.24 5.36
C MET A 415 4.53 -27.29 4.39
N ARG A 416 5.30 -27.75 3.42
CA ARG A 416 4.91 -28.85 2.54
C ARG A 416 4.47 -30.13 3.30
N ARG A 417 5.05 -30.40 4.45
CA ARG A 417 4.73 -31.57 5.29
C ARG A 417 3.59 -31.33 6.26
N ARG A 418 3.36 -30.07 6.67
CA ARG A 418 2.39 -29.71 7.72
C ARG A 418 1.02 -29.33 7.19
N LEU A 419 0.95 -28.78 5.97
CA LEU A 419 -0.29 -28.36 5.36
C LEU A 419 -1.19 -29.57 5.06
N ARG A 420 -2.48 -29.37 5.26
CA ARG A 420 -3.52 -30.40 5.11
C ARG A 420 -4.60 -29.90 4.16
N PRO A 421 -5.35 -30.82 3.52
CA PRO A 421 -6.57 -30.42 2.84
C PRO A 421 -7.49 -29.63 3.78
N ASN A 422 -8.16 -28.63 3.24
CA ASN A 422 -9.04 -27.73 3.98
C ASN A 422 -8.31 -26.72 4.93
N ASP A 423 -7.01 -26.54 4.78
CA ASP A 423 -6.31 -25.41 5.40
C ASP A 423 -6.49 -24.12 4.58
N ILE A 424 -6.36 -22.98 5.23
CA ILE A 424 -5.98 -21.73 4.60
C ILE A 424 -4.63 -21.31 5.19
N PHE A 425 -3.60 -21.33 4.36
CA PHE A 425 -2.23 -20.96 4.73
C PHE A 425 -1.97 -19.54 4.29
N ILE A 426 -1.52 -18.71 5.23
CA ILE A 426 -1.32 -17.28 5.02
C ILE A 426 0.12 -16.93 5.36
N THR A 427 0.89 -16.47 4.39
CA THR A 427 2.15 -15.77 4.63
C THR A 427 1.85 -14.31 4.92
N MET A 428 2.44 -13.77 6.00
CA MET A 428 2.25 -12.38 6.43
C MET A 428 3.60 -11.71 6.69
N GLY A 429 3.79 -10.52 6.12
CA GLY A 429 5.00 -9.73 6.32
C GLY A 429 5.38 -8.85 5.13
N ALA A 430 6.13 -7.78 5.41
CA ALA A 430 6.63 -6.85 4.39
C ALA A 430 7.96 -7.29 3.75
N GLY A 431 8.54 -8.41 4.22
CA GLY A 431 9.78 -9.00 3.73
C GLY A 431 9.59 -10.01 2.60
N ASP A 432 10.45 -11.02 2.58
CA ASP A 432 10.54 -12.06 1.55
C ASP A 432 9.75 -13.35 1.87
N VAL A 433 8.97 -13.38 2.94
CA VAL A 433 8.15 -14.53 3.34
C VAL A 433 7.14 -14.98 2.27
N HIS A 434 6.71 -14.06 1.40
CA HIS A 434 5.83 -14.34 0.27
C HIS A 434 6.40 -15.38 -0.71
N GLU A 435 7.73 -15.46 -0.83
CA GLU A 435 8.40 -16.46 -1.68
C GLU A 435 8.02 -17.89 -1.29
N ILE A 436 7.76 -18.13 0.00
CA ILE A 436 7.33 -19.46 0.50
C ILE A 436 5.96 -19.82 -0.07
N ALA A 437 5.02 -18.89 -0.08
CA ALA A 437 3.69 -19.09 -0.66
C ALA A 437 3.77 -19.32 -2.18
N GLU A 438 4.60 -18.53 -2.88
CA GLU A 438 4.83 -18.71 -4.32
C GLU A 438 5.46 -20.07 -4.64
N MET A 439 6.47 -20.49 -3.88
CA MET A 439 7.11 -21.80 -4.05
C MET A 439 6.13 -22.95 -3.85
N LEU A 440 5.19 -22.84 -2.88
CA LEU A 440 4.16 -23.85 -2.65
C LEU A 440 3.24 -24.00 -3.87
N VAL A 441 2.78 -22.88 -4.43
CA VAL A 441 1.89 -22.92 -5.61
C VAL A 441 2.63 -23.44 -6.84
N ARG A 442 3.87 -23.02 -7.09
CA ARG A 442 4.68 -23.50 -8.23
C ARG A 442 5.00 -24.99 -8.11
N GLY A 443 5.38 -25.46 -6.92
CA GLY A 443 5.69 -26.88 -6.68
C GLY A 443 4.47 -27.81 -6.66
N GLY A 444 3.24 -27.29 -6.59
CA GLY A 444 1.98 -28.02 -6.74
C GLY A 444 1.58 -28.29 -8.19
N VAL A 445 2.19 -27.56 -9.15
CA VAL A 445 1.92 -27.73 -10.60
C VAL A 445 2.74 -28.90 -11.19
N GLU A 446 3.81 -29.35 -10.50
CA GLU A 446 4.69 -30.45 -10.96
C GLU A 446 4.35 -31.81 -10.32
N ALA A 447 3.31 -31.89 -9.51
CA ALA A 447 2.86 -33.12 -8.84
C ALA A 447 1.47 -33.54 -9.37
#